data_733409b62b034600264f2541c4d427cb
#
_entry.id   733409b62b034600264f2541c4d427cb
#
_cell.length_a   1.000
_cell.length_b   1.000
_cell.length_c   1.000
_cell.angle_alpha   90.00
_cell.angle_beta   90.00
_cell.angle_gamma   90.00
#
_symmetry.space_group_name_H-M   'P 1'
#
loop_
_entity.id
_entity.type
_entity.pdbx_description
1 polymer ?
#
loop_
_entity_poly.entity_id
_entity_poly.type
_entity_poly.pdbx_seq_one_letter_code
_entity_poly.pdbx_strand_id
1 'polypeptide(L)'
;VQQCIASCLEHVLMFYSYNEQFASTDGPILPRRGSLHWSNAYQVMQAKGGSIMITPTPNIEAQLTWLIEEDAFEDLLDPMYMEPENVQLLIQRIMEVLTTWAGEKDVEALFLAAQERHSPYGWVLPIEKVAENPQLAFREWWQDYKIGAETIKGPGAPYHLSENPWQLQHHRHLNDNTDDILKEIGWTNARGNQS
;
A
#
# COMPACT_ATOMS: atom_id res chain seq x y z
N VAL A 1 13.61 7.73 -2.97
CA VAL A 1 13.80 6.66 -3.98
C VAL A 1 14.41 5.43 -3.35
N GLN A 2 15.56 5.52 -2.69
CA GLN A 2 16.21 4.37 -2.04
C GLN A 2 15.27 3.66 -1.07
N GLN A 3 14.48 4.38 -0.30
CA GLN A 3 13.57 3.81 0.67
C GLN A 3 12.38 3.10 0.00
N CYS A 4 11.86 3.62 -1.11
CA CYS A 4 10.82 2.94 -1.88
C CYS A 4 11.33 1.66 -2.55
N ILE A 5 12.53 1.70 -3.12
CA ILE A 5 13.17 0.54 -3.73
C ILE A 5 13.48 -0.51 -2.66
N ALA A 6 14.03 -0.11 -1.51
CA ALA A 6 14.30 -1.01 -0.40
C ALA A 6 13.01 -1.68 0.10
N SER A 7 11.93 -0.93 0.28
CA SER A 7 10.64 -1.46 0.70
C SER A 7 10.05 -2.45 -0.32
N CYS A 8 10.15 -2.16 -1.61
CA CYS A 8 9.73 -3.10 -2.66
C CYS A 8 10.57 -4.37 -2.66
N LEU A 9 11.89 -4.24 -2.50
CA LEU A 9 12.81 -5.39 -2.42
C LEU A 9 12.56 -6.23 -1.17
N GLU A 10 12.31 -5.62 -0.02
CA GLU A 10 11.94 -6.35 1.20
C GLU A 10 10.67 -7.18 0.99
N HIS A 11 9.64 -6.62 0.36
CA HIS A 11 8.42 -7.35 0.08
C HIS A 11 8.65 -8.52 -0.88
N VAL A 12 9.43 -8.32 -1.93
CA VAL A 12 9.78 -9.39 -2.89
C VAL A 12 10.61 -10.47 -2.21
N LEU A 13 11.62 -10.09 -1.42
CA LEU A 13 12.47 -11.03 -0.69
C LEU A 13 11.70 -11.81 0.37
N MET A 14 10.79 -11.15 1.09
CA MET A 14 9.92 -11.78 2.06
C MET A 14 9.00 -12.82 1.39
N PHE A 15 8.41 -12.49 0.24
CA PHE A 15 7.60 -13.42 -0.52
C PHE A 15 8.41 -14.59 -1.07
N TYR A 16 9.61 -14.31 -1.57
CA TYR A 16 10.51 -15.34 -2.10
C TYR A 16 10.99 -16.28 -0.99
N SER A 17 11.48 -15.73 0.12
CA SER A 17 11.96 -16.52 1.28
C SER A 17 10.85 -17.36 1.89
N TYR A 18 9.63 -16.80 1.92
CA TYR A 18 8.46 -17.51 2.41
C TYR A 18 8.09 -18.69 1.50
N ASN A 19 8.07 -18.49 0.20
CA ASN A 19 7.83 -19.55 -0.76
C ASN A 19 8.94 -20.61 -0.75
N GLU A 20 10.21 -20.20 -0.61
CA GLU A 20 11.33 -21.11 -0.53
C GLU A 20 11.28 -21.96 0.74
N GLN A 21 10.96 -21.35 1.87
CA GLN A 21 10.80 -22.06 3.14
C GLN A 21 9.67 -23.08 3.09
N PHE A 22 8.56 -22.77 2.43
CA PHE A 22 7.46 -23.72 2.25
C PHE A 22 7.74 -24.77 1.18
N ALA A 23 8.41 -24.43 0.11
CA ALA A 23 8.82 -25.38 -0.92
C ALA A 23 9.85 -26.41 -0.41
N SER A 24 10.70 -26.01 0.55
CA SER A 24 11.73 -26.90 1.12
C SER A 24 11.23 -27.84 2.21
N THR A 25 10.02 -27.63 2.75
CA THR A 25 9.48 -28.38 3.89
C THR A 25 8.32 -29.31 3.55
N ASP A 26 8.02 -29.54 2.27
CA ASP A 26 6.79 -30.25 1.83
C ASP A 26 5.49 -29.68 2.45
N GLY A 27 5.57 -28.47 2.98
CA GLY A 27 4.44 -27.76 3.54
C GLY A 27 3.46 -27.32 2.46
N PRO A 28 2.17 -27.18 2.79
CA PRO A 28 1.21 -26.71 1.81
C PRO A 28 1.54 -25.27 1.40
N ILE A 29 1.54 -25.00 0.11
CA ILE A 29 1.57 -23.63 -0.43
C ILE A 29 0.41 -22.88 0.22
N LEU A 30 0.71 -21.68 0.77
CA LEU A 30 -0.32 -20.87 1.40
C LEU A 30 -1.47 -20.60 0.43
N PRO A 31 -2.69 -21.02 0.77
CA PRO A 31 -3.83 -20.80 -0.10
C PRO A 31 -4.18 -19.31 -0.12
N ARG A 32 -4.58 -18.81 -1.28
CA ARG A 32 -5.18 -17.48 -1.37
C ARG A 32 -6.46 -17.45 -0.55
N ARG A 33 -6.57 -16.48 0.36
CA ARG A 33 -7.74 -16.30 1.23
C ARG A 33 -8.64 -15.15 0.75
N GLY A 34 -8.94 -15.13 -0.53
CA GLY A 34 -9.75 -14.07 -1.12
C GLY A 34 -9.03 -12.72 -1.09
N SER A 35 -9.65 -11.72 -0.45
CA SER A 35 -9.09 -10.38 -0.25
C SER A 35 -8.31 -10.23 1.06
N LEU A 36 -8.22 -11.26 1.89
CA LEU A 36 -7.50 -11.20 3.15
C LEU A 36 -5.99 -11.25 2.92
N HIS A 37 -5.27 -10.52 3.76
CA HIS A 37 -3.82 -10.60 3.79
C HIS A 37 -3.36 -12.01 4.18
N TRP A 38 -2.15 -12.39 3.76
CA TRP A 38 -1.55 -13.69 4.13
C TRP A 38 -1.32 -13.86 5.63
N SER A 39 -1.11 -12.76 6.37
CA SER A 39 -1.02 -12.74 7.84
C SER A 39 -2.30 -12.22 8.47
N ASN A 40 -2.71 -12.84 9.59
CA ASN A 40 -3.84 -12.37 10.39
C ASN A 40 -3.56 -11.04 11.09
N ALA A 41 -2.29 -10.64 11.22
CA ALA A 41 -1.87 -9.37 11.83
C ALA A 41 -2.07 -8.14 10.92
N TYR A 42 -2.63 -8.30 9.73
CA TYR A 42 -2.92 -7.22 8.79
C TYR A 42 -4.40 -7.27 8.43
N GLN A 43 -5.18 -6.35 8.96
CA GLN A 43 -6.63 -6.34 8.71
C GLN A 43 -7.12 -4.92 8.44
N VAL A 44 -8.08 -4.82 7.52
CA VAL A 44 -8.88 -3.61 7.34
C VAL A 44 -10.07 -3.70 8.27
N MET A 45 -10.17 -2.73 9.17
CA MET A 45 -11.21 -2.61 10.18
C MET A 45 -12.11 -1.42 9.90
N GLN A 46 -13.33 -1.47 10.40
CA GLN A 46 -14.25 -0.34 10.34
C GLN A 46 -13.98 0.59 11.52
N ALA A 47 -13.93 1.88 11.22
CA ALA A 47 -13.91 2.97 12.20
C ALA A 47 -15.05 3.95 11.89
N LYS A 48 -15.33 4.90 12.77
CA LYS A 48 -16.32 5.94 12.48
C LYS A 48 -15.81 6.82 11.34
N GLY A 49 -16.59 6.95 10.30
CA GLY A 49 -16.25 7.75 9.12
C GLY A 49 -15.44 7.06 8.04
N GLY A 50 -15.04 5.79 8.21
CA GLY A 50 -14.31 5.06 7.18
C GLY A 50 -13.67 3.77 7.65
N SER A 51 -12.75 3.26 6.83
CA SER A 51 -11.98 2.04 7.12
C SER A 51 -10.51 2.37 7.34
N ILE A 52 -9.89 1.60 8.20
CA ILE A 52 -8.47 1.72 8.52
C ILE A 52 -7.80 0.35 8.49
N MET A 53 -6.64 0.26 7.85
CA MET A 53 -5.81 -0.93 7.92
C MET A 53 -4.94 -0.82 9.16
N ILE A 54 -4.98 -1.85 9.99
CA ILE A 54 -4.24 -1.93 11.24
C ILE A 54 -3.30 -3.14 11.22
N THR A 55 -2.08 -2.92 11.67
CA THR A 55 -1.14 -3.98 12.01
C THR A 55 -0.41 -3.65 13.32
N PRO A 56 -0.43 -4.56 14.32
CA PRO A 56 0.32 -4.37 15.55
C PRO A 56 1.81 -4.66 15.39
N THR A 57 2.22 -5.25 14.27
CA THR A 57 3.62 -5.59 14.01
C THR A 57 4.33 -4.45 13.25
N PRO A 58 5.64 -4.26 13.41
CA PRO A 58 6.56 -5.11 14.17
C PRO A 58 6.60 -4.83 15.68
N ASN A 59 5.90 -3.83 16.19
CA ASN A 59 6.01 -3.39 17.58
C ASN A 59 4.71 -3.67 18.37
N ILE A 60 4.50 -4.93 18.73
CA ILE A 60 3.34 -5.37 19.52
C ILE A 60 3.31 -4.68 20.90
N GLU A 61 4.47 -4.45 21.53
CA GLU A 61 4.58 -3.82 22.83
C GLU A 61 4.03 -2.38 22.81
N ALA A 62 4.37 -1.59 21.79
CA ALA A 62 3.82 -0.24 21.64
C ALA A 62 2.30 -0.26 21.45
N GLN A 63 1.78 -1.28 20.74
CA GLN A 63 0.36 -1.44 20.55
C GLN A 63 -0.36 -1.80 21.87
N LEU A 64 0.20 -2.71 22.65
CA LEU A 64 -0.33 -3.04 23.97
C LEU A 64 -0.29 -1.85 24.91
N THR A 65 0.81 -1.09 24.92
CA THR A 65 0.94 0.13 25.72
C THR A 65 -0.16 1.13 25.38
N TRP A 66 -0.46 1.34 24.09
CA TRP A 66 -1.52 2.24 23.68
C TRP A 66 -2.91 1.77 24.16
N LEU A 67 -3.21 0.48 24.04
CA LEU A 67 -4.46 -0.08 24.56
C LEU A 67 -4.58 0.06 26.08
N ILE A 68 -3.48 -0.09 26.82
CA ILE A 68 -3.43 0.12 28.28
C ILE A 68 -3.68 1.59 28.63
N GLU A 69 -3.05 2.53 27.94
CA GLU A 69 -3.25 3.96 28.14
C GLU A 69 -4.71 4.37 27.97
N GLU A 70 -5.46 3.70 27.11
CA GLU A 70 -6.86 3.98 26.85
C GLU A 70 -7.85 3.05 27.58
N ASP A 71 -7.37 2.23 28.50
CA ASP A 71 -8.17 1.23 29.25
C ASP A 71 -8.97 0.27 28.35
N ALA A 72 -8.37 -0.08 27.20
CA ALA A 72 -8.98 -0.90 26.15
C ALA A 72 -8.25 -2.25 25.93
N PHE A 73 -7.44 -2.68 26.89
CA PHE A 73 -6.60 -3.88 26.78
C PHE A 73 -7.34 -5.19 27.09
N GLU A 74 -8.54 -5.14 27.65
CA GLU A 74 -9.36 -6.30 28.02
C GLU A 74 -8.54 -7.38 28.76
N ASP A 75 -8.45 -8.60 28.20
CA ASP A 75 -7.73 -9.75 28.76
C ASP A 75 -6.30 -9.93 28.21
N LEU A 76 -5.79 -8.97 27.44
CA LEU A 76 -4.47 -9.09 26.78
C LEU A 76 -3.28 -9.21 27.74
N LEU A 77 -3.49 -8.91 29.03
CA LEU A 77 -2.47 -9.07 30.07
C LEU A 77 -2.53 -10.44 30.78
N ASP A 78 -3.40 -11.35 30.33
CA ASP A 78 -3.45 -12.70 30.89
C ASP A 78 -2.08 -13.40 30.71
N PRO A 79 -1.54 -13.99 31.77
CA PRO A 79 -0.25 -14.70 31.70
C PRO A 79 -0.17 -15.76 30.62
N MET A 80 -1.27 -16.34 30.17
CA MET A 80 -1.28 -17.30 29.09
C MET A 80 -0.71 -16.74 27.76
N TYR A 81 -0.88 -15.43 27.50
CA TYR A 81 -0.37 -14.78 26.30
C TYR A 81 1.13 -14.47 26.36
N MET A 82 1.74 -14.57 27.55
CA MET A 82 3.18 -14.35 27.73
C MET A 82 4.01 -15.58 27.39
N GLU A 83 3.38 -16.74 27.21
CA GLU A 83 4.06 -17.97 26.83
C GLU A 83 4.48 -17.92 25.35
N PRO A 84 5.75 -18.25 25.03
CA PRO A 84 6.24 -18.16 23.65
C PRO A 84 5.43 -18.96 22.62
N GLU A 85 4.86 -20.08 23.03
CA GLU A 85 4.00 -20.93 22.20
C GLU A 85 2.66 -20.27 21.84
N ASN A 86 2.22 -19.30 22.62
CA ASN A 86 0.92 -18.63 22.48
C ASN A 86 0.98 -17.31 21.69
N VAL A 87 2.10 -16.95 21.11
CA VAL A 87 2.27 -15.70 20.33
C VAL A 87 1.21 -15.55 19.23
N GLN A 88 0.83 -16.63 18.55
CA GLN A 88 -0.21 -16.57 17.52
C GLN A 88 -1.60 -16.33 18.11
N LEU A 89 -1.88 -16.86 19.27
CA LEU A 89 -3.12 -16.60 20.01
C LEU A 89 -3.16 -15.14 20.50
N LEU A 90 -2.05 -14.63 21.01
CA LEU A 90 -1.93 -13.22 21.38
C LEU A 90 -2.21 -12.30 20.17
N ILE A 91 -1.57 -12.53 19.02
CA ILE A 91 -1.81 -11.74 17.82
C ILE A 91 -3.28 -11.79 17.40
N GLN A 92 -3.89 -12.95 17.40
CA GLN A 92 -5.30 -13.08 17.08
C GLN A 92 -6.16 -12.28 18.04
N ARG A 93 -5.90 -12.40 19.34
CA ARG A 93 -6.68 -11.70 20.38
C ARG A 93 -6.50 -10.18 20.30
N ILE A 94 -5.27 -9.70 20.06
CA ILE A 94 -5.02 -8.28 19.81
C ILE A 94 -5.87 -7.77 18.64
N MET A 95 -5.96 -8.51 17.54
CA MET A 95 -6.76 -8.09 16.39
C MET A 95 -8.25 -8.02 16.66
N GLU A 96 -8.77 -8.91 17.53
CA GLU A 96 -10.16 -8.86 17.99
C GLU A 96 -10.43 -7.61 18.84
N VAL A 97 -9.57 -7.35 19.81
CA VAL A 97 -9.65 -6.15 20.67
C VAL A 97 -9.54 -4.88 19.82
N LEU A 98 -8.57 -4.82 18.92
CA LEU A 98 -8.39 -3.68 18.00
C LEU A 98 -9.60 -3.46 17.11
N THR A 99 -10.30 -4.51 16.70
CA THR A 99 -11.51 -4.39 15.86
C THR A 99 -12.62 -3.65 16.63
N THR A 100 -12.85 -4.00 17.88
CA THR A 100 -13.83 -3.32 18.74
C THR A 100 -13.40 -1.89 19.04
N TRP A 101 -12.16 -1.72 19.46
CA TRP A 101 -11.58 -0.42 19.84
C TRP A 101 -11.56 0.57 18.68
N ALA A 102 -11.13 0.15 17.48
CA ALA A 102 -11.12 1.00 16.28
C ALA A 102 -12.54 1.40 15.84
N GLY A 103 -13.52 0.52 16.01
CA GLY A 103 -14.92 0.79 15.70
C GLY A 103 -15.53 1.96 16.47
N GLU A 104 -14.95 2.31 17.61
CA GLU A 104 -15.38 3.44 18.45
C GLU A 104 -14.68 4.76 18.12
N LYS A 105 -13.63 4.74 17.32
CA LYS A 105 -12.78 5.88 16.99
C LYS A 105 -13.17 6.53 15.67
N ASP A 106 -12.95 7.84 15.56
CA ASP A 106 -12.94 8.52 14.27
C ASP A 106 -11.72 8.09 13.46
N VAL A 107 -11.92 7.77 12.19
CA VAL A 107 -10.87 7.18 11.33
C VAL A 107 -9.69 8.11 11.11
N GLU A 108 -9.93 9.41 10.91
CA GLU A 108 -8.87 10.39 10.69
C GLU A 108 -8.08 10.64 11.97
N ALA A 109 -8.77 10.84 13.08
CA ALA A 109 -8.15 11.01 14.39
C ALA A 109 -7.31 9.79 14.79
N LEU A 110 -7.82 8.58 14.54
CA LEU A 110 -7.12 7.33 14.81
C LEU A 110 -5.86 7.21 13.94
N PHE A 111 -5.96 7.53 12.66
CA PHE A 111 -4.83 7.53 11.73
C PHE A 111 -3.73 8.51 12.18
N LEU A 112 -4.09 9.75 12.53
CA LEU A 112 -3.12 10.75 12.98
C LEU A 112 -2.45 10.36 14.28
N ALA A 113 -3.21 9.86 15.25
CA ALA A 113 -2.65 9.35 16.51
C ALA A 113 -1.69 8.17 16.31
N ALA A 114 -1.99 7.31 15.33
CA ALA A 114 -1.10 6.20 14.96
C ALA A 114 0.22 6.70 14.34
N GLN A 115 0.15 7.74 13.48
CA GLN A 115 1.36 8.35 12.90
C GLN A 115 2.26 8.96 13.99
N GLU A 116 1.69 9.66 14.97
CA GLU A 116 2.43 10.23 16.12
C GLU A 116 3.13 9.14 16.94
N ARG A 117 2.52 7.96 17.05
CA ARG A 117 3.06 6.79 17.76
C ARG A 117 3.96 5.90 16.90
N HIS A 118 4.22 6.29 15.66
CA HIS A 118 4.95 5.48 14.67
C HIS A 118 4.35 4.08 14.45
N SER A 119 3.05 3.95 14.64
CA SER A 119 2.30 2.73 14.38
C SER A 119 1.90 2.64 12.90
N PRO A 120 2.11 1.50 12.23
CA PRO A 120 1.92 1.38 10.80
C PRO A 120 0.43 1.17 10.44
N TYR A 121 -0.39 2.16 10.71
CA TYR A 121 -1.79 2.19 10.33
C TYR A 121 -1.97 2.90 8.98
N GLY A 122 -2.93 2.43 8.20
CA GLY A 122 -3.26 3.00 6.91
C GLY A 122 -4.73 3.39 6.81
N TRP A 123 -5.02 4.67 6.68
CA TRP A 123 -6.38 5.12 6.39
C TRP A 123 -6.77 4.73 4.96
N VAL A 124 -7.86 3.98 4.81
CA VAL A 124 -8.43 3.63 3.50
C VAL A 124 -9.25 4.81 2.99
N LEU A 125 -8.58 5.71 2.28
CA LEU A 125 -9.19 6.92 1.76
C LEU A 125 -10.10 6.62 0.55
N PRO A 126 -11.30 7.22 0.48
CA PRO A 126 -12.05 7.31 -0.77
C PRO A 126 -11.23 7.99 -1.85
N ILE A 127 -11.46 7.64 -3.13
CA ILE A 127 -10.61 8.11 -4.23
C ILE A 127 -10.62 9.64 -4.36
N GLU A 128 -11.74 10.29 -4.11
CA GLU A 128 -11.87 11.74 -4.08
C GLU A 128 -11.01 12.38 -2.98
N LYS A 129 -10.90 11.74 -1.81
CA LYS A 129 -10.02 12.17 -0.72
C LYS A 129 -8.54 11.96 -1.02
N VAL A 130 -8.20 10.94 -1.82
CA VAL A 130 -6.83 10.74 -2.30
C VAL A 130 -6.40 11.91 -3.17
N ALA A 131 -7.30 12.44 -4.01
CA ALA A 131 -7.01 13.59 -4.86
C ALA A 131 -6.66 14.86 -4.07
N GLU A 132 -7.20 15.00 -2.87
CA GLU A 132 -6.99 16.14 -1.96
C GLU A 132 -5.90 15.90 -0.90
N ASN A 133 -5.25 14.74 -0.93
CA ASN A 133 -4.30 14.35 0.09
C ASN A 133 -3.09 15.31 0.17
N PRO A 134 -2.83 15.97 1.31
CA PRO A 134 -1.78 16.97 1.45
C PRO A 134 -0.38 16.39 1.30
N GLN A 135 -0.17 15.11 1.63
CA GLN A 135 1.12 14.45 1.45
C GLN A 135 1.43 14.23 -0.03
N LEU A 136 0.42 13.89 -0.86
CA LEU A 136 0.59 13.78 -2.29
C LEU A 136 0.82 15.16 -2.94
N ALA A 137 0.16 16.19 -2.43
CA ALA A 137 0.40 17.57 -2.87
C ALA A 137 1.83 18.03 -2.51
N PHE A 138 2.29 17.78 -1.27
CA PHE A 138 3.65 18.08 -0.83
C PHE A 138 4.72 17.37 -1.67
N ARG A 139 4.44 16.16 -2.14
CA ARG A 139 5.35 15.38 -2.99
C ARG A 139 5.26 15.75 -4.47
N GLU A 140 4.46 16.75 -4.83
CA GLU A 140 4.24 17.15 -6.23
C GLU A 140 3.79 15.97 -7.10
N TRP A 141 3.00 15.07 -6.49
CA TRP A 141 2.53 13.85 -7.15
C TRP A 141 1.64 14.14 -8.36
N TRP A 142 0.84 15.20 -8.29
CA TRP A 142 -0.14 15.52 -9.32
C TRP A 142 0.50 16.27 -10.48
N GLN A 143 0.25 15.79 -11.69
CA GLN A 143 0.74 16.38 -12.94
C GLN A 143 -0.43 16.79 -13.84
N ASP A 144 -0.21 17.81 -14.64
CA ASP A 144 -1.19 18.29 -15.61
C ASP A 144 -1.01 17.58 -16.96
N TYR A 145 -2.08 16.89 -17.38
CA TYR A 145 -2.16 16.18 -18.65
C TYR A 145 -2.95 17.00 -19.66
N LYS A 146 -2.36 17.31 -20.80
CA LYS A 146 -3.04 17.96 -21.91
C LYS A 146 -3.66 16.92 -22.83
N ILE A 147 -4.99 16.95 -22.97
CA ILE A 147 -5.77 16.11 -23.87
C ILE A 147 -6.55 17.02 -24.81
N GLY A 148 -6.04 17.23 -26.01
CA GLY A 148 -6.61 18.23 -26.92
C GLY A 148 -6.50 19.64 -26.33
N ALA A 149 -7.64 20.32 -26.16
CA ALA A 149 -7.71 21.65 -25.58
C ALA A 149 -7.88 21.63 -24.04
N GLU A 150 -8.09 20.48 -23.44
CA GLU A 150 -8.36 20.34 -22.01
C GLU A 150 -7.08 20.01 -21.23
N THR A 151 -7.04 20.43 -19.97
CA THR A 151 -6.00 20.04 -19.00
C THR A 151 -6.67 19.32 -17.84
N ILE A 152 -6.25 18.09 -17.58
CA ILE A 152 -6.71 17.29 -16.44
C ILE A 152 -5.53 16.97 -15.53
N LYS A 153 -5.82 16.88 -14.22
CA LYS A 153 -4.83 16.39 -13.26
C LYS A 153 -4.84 14.88 -13.20
N GLY A 154 -3.67 14.30 -13.20
CA GLY A 154 -3.49 12.88 -13.06
C GLY A 154 -2.23 12.54 -12.26
N PRO A 155 -1.98 11.25 -11.98
CA PRO A 155 -0.82 10.81 -11.22
C PRO A 155 0.47 11.06 -11.96
N GLY A 156 1.49 11.51 -11.23
CA GLY A 156 2.85 11.67 -11.72
C GLY A 156 3.72 10.43 -11.53
N ALA A 157 5.02 10.64 -11.48
CA ALA A 157 5.98 9.56 -11.27
C ALA A 157 5.85 8.95 -9.87
N PRO A 158 5.85 7.62 -9.73
CA PRO A 158 5.82 6.96 -8.43
C PRO A 158 7.11 7.17 -7.62
N TYR A 159 8.18 7.59 -8.27
CA TYR A 159 9.48 7.86 -7.68
C TYR A 159 10.17 9.03 -8.39
N HIS A 160 11.03 9.74 -7.66
CA HIS A 160 11.84 10.82 -8.21
C HIS A 160 13.26 10.29 -8.50
N LEU A 161 13.69 10.41 -9.75
CA LEU A 161 15.05 10.13 -10.18
C LEU A 161 15.82 11.44 -10.32
N SER A 162 17.02 11.50 -9.74
CA SER A 162 17.84 12.71 -9.73
C SER A 162 18.43 13.04 -11.11
N GLU A 163 18.84 12.03 -11.87
CA GLU A 163 19.54 12.22 -13.15
C GLU A 163 18.63 12.11 -14.37
N ASN A 164 17.61 11.28 -14.29
CA ASN A 164 16.62 11.09 -15.36
C ASN A 164 15.22 11.32 -14.79
N PRO A 165 14.82 12.57 -14.55
CA PRO A 165 13.50 12.86 -14.03
C PRO A 165 12.43 12.37 -15.01
N TRP A 166 11.42 11.71 -14.47
CA TRP A 166 10.25 11.36 -15.25
C TRP A 166 9.61 12.63 -15.82
N GLN A 167 9.30 12.61 -17.10
CA GLN A 167 8.64 13.72 -17.79
C GLN A 167 7.35 13.22 -18.42
N LEU A 168 6.28 13.96 -18.17
CA LEU A 168 5.03 13.74 -18.85
C LEU A 168 5.15 14.22 -20.29
N GLN A 169 4.92 13.31 -21.22
CA GLN A 169 4.72 13.67 -22.62
C GLN A 169 3.23 13.92 -22.86
N HIS A 170 2.91 14.71 -23.90
CA HIS A 170 1.50 14.92 -24.24
C HIS A 170 0.84 13.61 -24.63
N HIS A 171 -0.46 13.55 -24.37
CA HIS A 171 -1.31 12.49 -24.88
C HIS A 171 -1.23 12.51 -26.42
N ARG A 172 -0.87 11.39 -27.01
CA ARG A 172 -0.78 11.23 -28.44
C ARG A 172 -2.08 10.64 -28.98
N HIS A 173 -2.49 11.11 -30.15
CA HIS A 173 -3.61 10.50 -30.86
C HIS A 173 -3.18 9.20 -31.55
N LEU A 174 -4.16 8.40 -31.94
CA LEU A 174 -3.90 7.18 -32.70
C LEU A 174 -3.13 7.53 -33.99
N ASN A 175 -2.04 6.84 -34.26
CA ASN A 175 -1.14 7.01 -35.41
C ASN A 175 -0.20 8.20 -35.38
N ASP A 176 -0.18 9.07 -34.38
CA ASP A 176 0.72 10.24 -34.33
C ASP A 176 2.21 9.91 -34.54
N ASN A 177 2.61 8.71 -34.19
CA ASN A 177 4.01 8.25 -34.26
C ASN A 177 4.25 7.15 -35.29
N THR A 178 3.22 6.69 -35.98
CA THR A 178 3.35 5.51 -36.86
C THR A 178 4.40 5.71 -37.93
N ASP A 179 4.36 6.83 -38.60
CA ASP A 179 5.30 7.12 -39.71
C ASP A 179 6.74 7.30 -39.23
N ASP A 180 6.91 7.94 -38.06
CA ASP A 180 8.24 8.12 -37.45
C ASP A 180 8.85 6.79 -37.03
N ILE A 181 8.06 5.94 -36.39
CA ILE A 181 8.50 4.60 -35.95
C ILE A 181 8.82 3.73 -37.18
N LEU A 182 7.96 3.73 -38.20
CA LEU A 182 8.19 2.94 -39.39
C LEU A 182 9.47 3.39 -40.10
N LYS A 183 9.72 4.69 -40.14
CA LYS A 183 10.96 5.27 -40.73
C LYS A 183 12.19 4.87 -39.88
N GLU A 184 12.11 4.93 -38.57
CA GLU A 184 13.20 4.58 -37.67
C GLU A 184 13.64 3.12 -37.83
N ILE A 185 12.69 2.18 -37.96
CA ILE A 185 12.97 0.76 -38.17
C ILE A 185 13.24 0.40 -39.63
N GLY A 186 13.30 1.40 -40.53
CA GLY A 186 13.57 1.18 -41.97
C GLY A 186 12.45 0.45 -42.72
N TRP A 187 11.23 0.45 -42.16
CA TRP A 187 10.09 -0.19 -42.78
C TRP A 187 9.55 0.68 -43.92
N THR A 188 9.68 0.21 -45.14
CA THR A 188 9.07 0.84 -46.33
C THR A 188 7.83 0.05 -46.72
N ASN A 189 6.70 0.77 -46.83
CA ASN A 189 5.46 0.11 -47.26
C ASN A 189 5.67 -0.37 -48.72
N ALA A 190 5.80 -1.68 -48.90
CA ALA A 190 5.95 -2.31 -50.22
C ALA A 190 4.66 -2.26 -51.08
N ARG A 191 3.60 -1.63 -50.55
CA ARG A 191 2.41 -1.30 -51.34
C ARG A 191 2.61 0.13 -51.89
N GLY A 192 3.26 0.16 -53.06
CA GLY A 192 3.43 1.38 -53.81
C GLY A 192 2.14 2.18 -53.96
N ASN A 193 2.31 3.48 -54.01
CA ASN A 193 1.35 4.45 -54.47
C ASN A 193 0.44 3.87 -55.55
N GLN A 194 -0.84 3.74 -55.23
CA GLN A 194 -1.86 3.94 -56.24
C GLN A 194 -2.75 5.07 -55.74
N SER A 195 -2.62 6.17 -56.46
CA SER A 195 -3.33 7.44 -56.44
C SER A 195 -4.77 7.40 -55.96
#